data_f8ab509cf83b9f9bed01f7930a757d59
#
_entry.id   f8ab509cf83b9f9bed01f7930a757d59
#
_cell.length_a   1.000
_cell.length_b   1.000
_cell.length_c   1.000
_cell.angle_alpha   90.00
_cell.angle_beta   90.00
_cell.angle_gamma   90.00
#
_symmetry.space_group_name_H-M   'P 1'
#
loop_
_entity.id
_entity.type
_entity.pdbx_description
1 polymer ?
#
loop_
_entity_poly.entity_id
_entity_poly.type
_entity_poly.pdbx_seq_one_letter_code
_entity_poly.pdbx_strand_id
1 'polypeptide(L)'
;MNSTRTESLAEPLPDRVLGYIVDFAGWAAALSGLALVLVVGGNVLLRYVFNTGSVAMQELEWHLVSPIALLGMAYGMRHGGHVRVDFLYDRLSDRARAMIDLFSAVLMVILGAAIIWFAIPYVNQSIMMGEGSPDPGGLPYRFVLKAFIPVGFGLLFVQAIAQALINFRQVTGAAQTAEDAGYATHKTATEVPGE
;
A
#
# COMPACT_ATOMS: atom_id res chain seq x y z
N MET A 1 -7.34 -27.35 -1.49
CA MET A 1 -7.40 -26.19 -0.58
C MET A 1 -6.26 -26.24 0.44
N ASN A 2 -5.00 -26.32 -0.01
CA ASN A 2 -3.82 -26.40 0.91
C ASN A 2 -2.53 -25.80 0.33
N SER A 3 -2.59 -25.00 -0.73
CA SER A 3 -1.41 -24.39 -1.39
C SER A 3 -0.96 -23.04 -0.79
N THR A 4 -1.85 -22.35 -0.09
CA THR A 4 -1.56 -21.00 0.44
C THR A 4 -0.72 -20.98 1.72
N ARG A 5 -0.52 -22.13 2.38
CA ARG A 5 0.23 -22.19 3.66
C ARG A 5 1.72 -22.50 3.49
N THR A 6 2.10 -23.09 2.38
CA THR A 6 3.51 -23.46 2.10
C THR A 6 4.31 -22.35 1.43
N GLU A 7 3.68 -21.43 0.70
CA GLU A 7 4.37 -20.27 0.10
C GLU A 7 4.83 -19.23 1.15
N SER A 8 4.10 -19.12 2.27
CA SER A 8 4.42 -18.17 3.36
C SER A 8 5.74 -18.47 4.11
N LEU A 9 6.32 -19.66 3.93
CA LEU A 9 7.54 -20.07 4.64
C LEU A 9 8.83 -19.81 3.85
N ALA A 10 8.73 -19.49 2.57
CA ALA A 10 9.88 -19.27 1.68
C ALA A 10 10.22 -17.78 1.45
N GLU A 11 9.38 -16.85 1.90
CA GLU A 11 9.68 -15.42 1.79
C GLU A 11 10.76 -15.01 2.80
N PRO A 12 11.77 -14.21 2.40
CA PRO A 12 12.77 -13.68 3.31
C PRO A 12 12.10 -12.86 4.42
N LEU A 13 12.64 -12.95 5.65
CA LEU A 13 12.10 -12.31 6.85
C LEU A 13 11.68 -10.83 6.67
N PRO A 14 12.47 -9.96 5.96
CA PRO A 14 12.06 -8.58 5.74
C PRO A 14 10.77 -8.45 4.92
N ASP A 15 10.54 -9.32 3.93
CA ASP A 15 9.32 -9.27 3.10
C ASP A 15 8.09 -9.71 3.89
N ARG A 16 8.25 -10.64 4.84
CA ARG A 16 7.15 -11.07 5.72
C ARG A 16 6.74 -9.96 6.69
N VAL A 17 7.71 -9.28 7.32
CA VAL A 17 7.44 -8.17 8.24
C VAL A 17 6.77 -7.01 7.50
N LEU A 18 7.30 -6.64 6.34
CA LEU A 18 6.70 -5.62 5.49
C LEU A 18 5.27 -6.01 5.09
N GLY A 19 5.04 -7.29 4.75
CA GLY A 19 3.73 -7.83 4.46
C GLY A 19 2.73 -7.59 5.58
N TYR A 20 3.06 -7.97 6.81
CA TYR A 20 2.18 -7.76 7.95
C TYR A 20 1.85 -6.29 8.20
N ILE A 21 2.82 -5.38 8.02
CA ILE A 21 2.60 -3.94 8.18
C ILE A 21 1.64 -3.42 7.11
N VAL A 22 1.85 -3.81 5.85
CA VAL A 22 1.00 -3.39 4.73
C VAL A 22 -0.41 -3.99 4.85
N ASP A 23 -0.53 -5.25 5.25
CA ASP A 23 -1.82 -5.90 5.46
C ASP A 23 -2.59 -5.25 6.63
N PHE A 24 -1.89 -4.92 7.72
CA PHE A 24 -2.48 -4.15 8.83
C PHE A 24 -2.95 -2.76 8.37
N ALA A 25 -2.17 -2.07 7.53
CA ALA A 25 -2.59 -0.80 6.95
C ALA A 25 -3.84 -0.95 6.07
N GLY A 26 -3.94 -2.05 5.30
CA GLY A 26 -5.14 -2.39 4.53
C GLY A 26 -6.37 -2.62 5.42
N TRP A 27 -6.21 -3.32 6.54
CA TRP A 27 -7.28 -3.49 7.53
C TRP A 27 -7.70 -2.16 8.15
N ALA A 28 -6.76 -1.29 8.50
CA ALA A 28 -7.06 0.04 9.01
C ALA A 28 -7.81 0.89 7.98
N ALA A 29 -7.44 0.81 6.70
CA ALA A 29 -8.14 1.46 5.61
C ALA A 29 -9.60 0.94 5.47
N ALA A 30 -9.80 -0.38 5.53
CA ALA A 30 -11.13 -0.99 5.45
C ALA A 30 -12.03 -0.59 6.64
N LEU A 31 -11.48 -0.59 7.86
CA LEU A 31 -12.20 -0.11 9.05
C LEU A 31 -12.56 1.37 8.95
N SER A 32 -11.65 2.20 8.41
CA SER A 32 -11.94 3.61 8.14
C SER A 32 -13.07 3.78 7.13
N GLY A 33 -13.13 2.91 6.12
CA GLY A 33 -14.24 2.87 5.16
C GLY A 33 -15.58 2.54 5.81
N LEU A 34 -15.61 1.53 6.68
CA LEU A 34 -16.81 1.20 7.45
C LEU A 34 -17.23 2.36 8.37
N ALA A 35 -16.26 2.95 9.08
CA ALA A 35 -16.50 4.10 9.94
C ALA A 35 -17.05 5.30 9.14
N LEU A 36 -16.51 5.55 7.94
CA LEU A 36 -16.99 6.60 7.04
C LEU A 36 -18.47 6.42 6.69
N VAL A 37 -18.88 5.20 6.31
CA VAL A 37 -20.29 4.90 6.00
C VAL A 37 -21.19 5.17 7.21
N LEU A 38 -20.77 4.76 8.41
CA LEU A 38 -21.53 5.00 9.64
C LEU A 38 -21.62 6.48 10.00
N VAL A 39 -20.52 7.24 9.83
CA VAL A 39 -20.49 8.69 10.11
C VAL A 39 -21.38 9.44 9.13
N VAL A 40 -21.26 9.17 7.83
CA VAL A 40 -22.11 9.78 6.79
C VAL A 40 -23.57 9.45 7.03
N GLY A 41 -23.91 8.17 7.24
CA GLY A 41 -25.28 7.74 7.53
C GLY A 41 -25.84 8.37 8.80
N GLY A 42 -25.04 8.40 9.87
CA GLY A 42 -25.40 9.07 11.14
C GLY A 42 -25.63 10.57 10.98
N ASN A 43 -24.75 11.26 10.25
CA ASN A 43 -24.87 12.69 9.98
C ASN A 43 -26.13 13.01 9.17
N VAL A 44 -26.45 12.18 8.17
CA VAL A 44 -27.69 12.28 7.38
C VAL A 44 -28.92 12.09 8.27
N LEU A 45 -28.94 11.06 9.12
CA LEU A 45 -30.07 10.82 10.05
C LEU A 45 -30.26 11.98 11.02
N LEU A 46 -29.18 12.49 11.63
CA LEU A 46 -29.24 13.64 12.53
C LEU A 46 -29.82 14.88 11.83
N ARG A 47 -29.43 15.10 10.59
CA ARG A 47 -29.90 16.24 9.81
C ARG A 47 -31.37 16.15 9.44
N TYR A 48 -31.87 14.99 9.03
CA TYR A 48 -33.22 14.85 8.50
C TYR A 48 -34.25 14.50 9.59
N VAL A 49 -33.85 13.74 10.64
CA VAL A 49 -34.76 13.32 11.71
C VAL A 49 -34.76 14.34 12.84
N PHE A 50 -33.60 14.86 13.21
CA PHE A 50 -33.45 15.75 14.36
C PHE A 50 -33.25 17.23 14.00
N ASN A 51 -33.18 17.55 12.71
CA ASN A 51 -32.87 18.89 12.18
C ASN A 51 -31.60 19.51 12.80
N THR A 52 -30.64 18.67 13.17
CA THR A 52 -29.35 19.09 13.72
C THR A 52 -28.23 18.70 12.76
N GLY A 53 -27.33 19.65 12.46
CA GLY A 53 -26.13 19.40 11.67
C GLY A 53 -24.88 19.55 12.55
N SER A 54 -23.88 18.69 12.36
CA SER A 54 -22.60 18.78 13.06
C SER A 54 -21.48 19.01 12.07
N VAL A 55 -20.80 20.15 12.19
CA VAL A 55 -19.60 20.47 11.40
C VAL A 55 -18.48 19.46 11.68
N ALA A 56 -18.33 19.06 12.95
CA ALA A 56 -17.35 18.06 13.33
C ALA A 56 -17.57 16.71 12.65
N MET A 57 -18.83 16.28 12.45
CA MET A 57 -19.13 15.03 11.72
C MET A 57 -18.77 15.15 10.24
N GLN A 58 -19.07 16.29 9.60
CA GLN A 58 -18.68 16.54 8.21
C GLN A 58 -17.14 16.53 8.04
N GLU A 59 -16.43 17.13 8.98
CA GLU A 59 -14.97 17.12 8.96
C GLU A 59 -14.39 15.73 9.23
N LEU A 60 -15.03 14.92 10.10
CA LEU A 60 -14.63 13.54 10.36
C LEU A 60 -14.71 12.69 9.09
N GLU A 61 -15.67 12.95 8.20
CA GLU A 61 -15.75 12.28 6.90
C GLU A 61 -14.45 12.45 6.10
N TRP A 62 -13.92 13.67 6.02
CA TRP A 62 -12.65 13.95 5.33
C TRP A 62 -11.45 13.28 6.02
N HIS A 63 -11.47 13.24 7.36
CA HIS A 63 -10.42 12.57 8.13
C HIS A 63 -10.40 11.07 7.89
N LEU A 64 -11.55 10.44 7.69
CA LEU A 64 -11.66 9.01 7.40
C LEU A 64 -11.29 8.65 5.94
N VAL A 65 -11.51 9.55 4.99
CA VAL A 65 -11.09 9.34 3.59
C VAL A 65 -9.56 9.25 3.47
N SER A 66 -8.81 9.99 4.29
CA SER A 66 -7.35 10.01 4.22
C SER A 66 -6.69 8.65 4.50
N PRO A 67 -6.99 7.93 5.59
CA PRO A 67 -6.44 6.59 5.80
C PRO A 67 -6.93 5.59 4.74
N ILE A 68 -8.16 5.70 4.24
CA ILE A 68 -8.67 4.84 3.16
C ILE A 68 -7.77 4.98 1.93
N ALA A 69 -7.52 6.18 1.48
CA ALA A 69 -6.73 6.43 0.29
C ALA A 69 -5.23 6.13 0.53
N LEU A 70 -4.65 6.70 1.59
CA LEU A 70 -3.21 6.71 1.80
C LEU A 70 -2.66 5.37 2.31
N LEU A 71 -3.36 4.69 3.22
CA LEU A 71 -2.96 3.35 3.65
C LEU A 71 -3.35 2.28 2.62
N GLY A 72 -4.49 2.47 1.95
CA GLY A 72 -4.95 1.56 0.90
C GLY A 72 -4.04 1.49 -0.32
N MET A 73 -3.28 2.57 -0.65
CA MET A 73 -2.34 2.56 -1.77
C MET A 73 -1.25 1.49 -1.62
N ALA A 74 -0.61 1.39 -0.46
CA ALA A 74 0.45 0.40 -0.22
C ALA A 74 -0.11 -1.04 -0.26
N TYR A 75 -1.30 -1.25 0.31
CA TYR A 75 -2.02 -2.52 0.26
C TYR A 75 -2.37 -2.90 -1.18
N GLY A 76 -2.94 -1.97 -1.97
CA GLY A 76 -3.25 -2.18 -3.38
C GLY A 76 -2.01 -2.53 -4.21
N MET A 77 -0.87 -1.85 -3.96
CA MET A 77 0.39 -2.15 -4.63
C MET A 77 0.86 -3.59 -4.35
N ARG A 78 0.82 -4.03 -3.09
CA ARG A 78 1.24 -5.37 -2.70
C ARG A 78 0.37 -6.47 -3.32
N HIS A 79 -0.94 -6.25 -3.41
CA HIS A 79 -1.91 -7.23 -3.91
C HIS A 79 -2.19 -7.12 -5.41
N GLY A 80 -1.32 -6.43 -6.16
CA GLY A 80 -1.46 -6.32 -7.61
C GLY A 80 -2.65 -5.49 -8.07
N GLY A 81 -3.19 -4.63 -7.19
CA GLY A 81 -4.35 -3.76 -7.47
C GLY A 81 -4.07 -2.62 -8.46
N HIS A 82 -3.00 -2.71 -9.24
CA HIS A 82 -2.72 -1.72 -10.28
C HIS A 82 -3.66 -1.92 -11.46
N VAL A 83 -4.31 -0.84 -11.88
CA VAL A 83 -5.05 -0.82 -13.15
C VAL A 83 -4.02 -0.97 -14.28
N ARG A 84 -4.00 -2.14 -14.90
CA ARG A 84 -3.18 -2.44 -16.08
C ARG A 84 -4.10 -2.52 -17.30
N VAL A 85 -3.58 -2.10 -18.45
CA VAL A 85 -4.27 -2.34 -19.71
C VAL A 85 -3.92 -3.76 -20.17
N ASP A 86 -4.60 -4.76 -19.59
CA ASP A 86 -4.27 -6.19 -19.75
C ASP A 86 -4.13 -6.59 -21.22
N PHE A 87 -5.01 -6.08 -22.09
CA PHE A 87 -4.95 -6.34 -23.52
C PHE A 87 -3.61 -5.94 -24.19
N LEU A 88 -2.99 -4.85 -23.74
CA LEU A 88 -1.69 -4.41 -24.26
C LEU A 88 -0.55 -5.14 -23.54
N TYR A 89 -0.70 -5.32 -22.23
CA TYR A 89 0.30 -5.96 -21.38
C TYR A 89 0.50 -7.44 -21.76
N ASP A 90 -0.58 -8.16 -22.09
CA ASP A 90 -0.54 -9.58 -22.50
C ASP A 90 0.20 -9.83 -23.84
N ARG A 91 0.33 -8.79 -24.67
CA ARG A 91 1.07 -8.87 -25.92
C ARG A 91 2.57 -8.62 -25.78
N LEU A 92 3.02 -8.20 -24.61
CA LEU A 92 4.43 -7.91 -24.37
C LEU A 92 5.17 -9.20 -23.96
N SER A 93 6.47 -9.27 -24.33
CA SER A 93 7.36 -10.31 -23.83
C SER A 93 7.57 -10.17 -22.31
N ASP A 94 7.87 -11.26 -21.62
CA ASP A 94 8.08 -11.26 -20.15
C ASP A 94 9.16 -10.24 -19.73
N ARG A 95 10.19 -10.09 -20.55
CA ARG A 95 11.25 -9.12 -20.32
C ARG A 95 10.77 -7.67 -20.48
N ALA A 96 9.90 -7.40 -21.45
CA ALA A 96 9.31 -6.07 -21.63
C ALA A 96 8.36 -5.71 -20.48
N ARG A 97 7.57 -6.68 -20.00
CA ARG A 97 6.72 -6.52 -18.81
C ARG A 97 7.57 -6.18 -17.57
N ALA A 98 8.61 -6.96 -17.32
CA ALA A 98 9.50 -6.73 -16.18
C ALA A 98 10.21 -5.36 -16.24
N MET A 99 10.57 -4.87 -17.43
CA MET A 99 11.13 -3.53 -17.61
C MET A 99 10.12 -2.42 -17.31
N ILE A 100 8.86 -2.56 -17.74
CA ILE A 100 7.80 -1.59 -17.46
C ILE A 100 7.49 -1.58 -15.96
N ASP A 101 7.39 -2.75 -15.33
CA ASP A 101 7.14 -2.87 -13.90
C ASP A 101 8.30 -2.30 -13.07
N LEU A 102 9.55 -2.52 -13.51
CA LEU A 102 10.72 -1.91 -12.89
C LEU A 102 10.70 -0.38 -13.01
N PHE A 103 10.43 0.15 -14.20
CA PHE A 103 10.33 1.59 -14.42
C PHE A 103 9.25 2.22 -13.55
N SER A 104 8.08 1.59 -13.48
CA SER A 104 6.96 2.05 -12.64
C SER A 104 7.32 2.03 -11.15
N ALA A 105 7.98 0.98 -10.68
CA ALA A 105 8.42 0.87 -9.30
C ALA A 105 9.48 1.93 -8.94
N VAL A 106 10.44 2.19 -9.83
CA VAL A 106 11.45 3.25 -9.64
C VAL A 106 10.79 4.63 -9.59
N LEU A 107 9.84 4.90 -10.49
CA LEU A 107 9.09 6.15 -10.48
C LEU A 107 8.32 6.34 -9.16
N MET A 108 7.70 5.27 -8.64
CA MET A 108 7.01 5.28 -7.35
C MET A 108 7.97 5.53 -6.17
N VAL A 109 9.19 4.99 -6.22
CA VAL A 109 10.24 5.28 -5.21
C VAL A 109 10.59 6.77 -5.22
N ILE A 110 10.84 7.36 -6.40
CA ILE A 110 11.17 8.78 -6.53
C ILE A 110 10.02 9.64 -6.04
N LEU A 111 8.79 9.35 -6.46
CA LEU A 111 7.60 10.10 -6.07
C LEU A 111 7.34 9.99 -4.56
N GLY A 112 7.44 8.79 -4.00
CA GLY A 112 7.28 8.55 -2.57
C GLY A 112 8.28 9.34 -1.73
N ALA A 113 9.57 9.28 -2.11
CA ALA A 113 10.62 10.04 -1.44
C ALA A 113 10.36 11.56 -1.50
N ALA A 114 9.98 12.08 -2.66
CA ALA A 114 9.69 13.50 -2.84
C ALA A 114 8.51 13.95 -1.97
N ILE A 115 7.41 13.18 -1.96
CA ILE A 115 6.23 13.52 -1.17
C ILE A 115 6.53 13.46 0.32
N ILE A 116 7.26 12.45 0.80
CA ILE A 116 7.68 12.37 2.20
C ILE A 116 8.50 13.61 2.59
N TRP A 117 9.48 13.98 1.74
CA TRP A 117 10.33 15.14 1.96
C TRP A 117 9.53 16.44 2.15
N PHE A 118 8.54 16.68 1.30
CA PHE A 118 7.70 17.88 1.38
C PHE A 118 6.60 17.78 2.46
N ALA A 119 6.13 16.59 2.79
CA ALA A 119 5.08 16.40 3.78
C ALA A 119 5.56 16.59 5.22
N ILE A 120 6.83 16.25 5.53
CA ILE A 120 7.36 16.39 6.90
C ILE A 120 7.30 17.85 7.39
N PRO A 121 7.86 18.86 6.67
CA PRO A 121 7.74 20.25 7.11
C PRO A 121 6.29 20.74 7.14
N TYR A 122 5.44 20.27 6.24
CA TYR A 122 4.02 20.61 6.21
C TYR A 122 3.27 20.12 7.47
N VAL A 123 3.54 18.91 7.92
CA VAL A 123 2.98 18.36 9.17
C VAL A 123 3.54 19.11 10.38
N ASN A 124 4.86 19.33 10.42
CA ASN A 124 5.50 20.05 11.52
C ASN A 124 4.95 21.46 11.68
N GLN A 125 4.74 22.18 10.59
CA GLN A 125 4.12 23.52 10.61
C GLN A 125 2.72 23.46 11.23
N SER A 126 1.90 22.46 10.86
CA SER A 126 0.55 22.27 11.40
C SER A 126 0.56 22.01 12.92
N ILE A 127 1.55 21.22 13.40
CA ILE A 127 1.73 20.94 14.82
C ILE A 127 2.15 22.22 15.57
N MET A 128 3.14 22.94 15.05
CA MET A 128 3.66 24.16 15.69
C MET A 128 2.62 25.27 15.79
N MET A 129 1.75 25.39 14.80
CA MET A 129 0.65 26.35 14.79
C MET A 129 -0.56 25.93 15.63
N GLY A 130 -0.61 24.67 16.11
CA GLY A 130 -1.79 24.14 16.77
C GLY A 130 -3.04 24.18 15.86
N GLU A 131 -2.86 23.89 14.56
CA GLU A 131 -3.86 24.09 13.52
C GLU A 131 -5.14 23.29 13.83
N GLY A 132 -6.25 24.01 13.99
CA GLY A 132 -7.60 23.46 14.13
C GLY A 132 -8.46 23.76 12.91
N SER A 133 -9.73 23.41 12.99
CA SER A 133 -10.70 23.79 11.97
C SER A 133 -10.92 25.31 11.95
N PRO A 134 -11.04 25.94 10.78
CA PRO A 134 -11.46 27.32 10.65
C PRO A 134 -12.96 27.49 10.92
N ASP A 135 -13.74 26.40 10.87
CA ASP A 135 -15.18 26.41 11.02
C ASP A 135 -15.59 26.28 12.50
N PRO A 136 -16.55 27.11 13.00
CA PRO A 136 -17.08 26.99 14.36
C PRO A 136 -17.66 25.59 14.61
N GLY A 137 -17.18 24.91 15.65
CA GLY A 137 -17.61 23.54 15.98
C GLY A 137 -16.97 22.43 15.16
N GLY A 138 -15.94 22.75 14.38
CA GLY A 138 -15.12 21.76 13.65
C GLY A 138 -14.12 21.04 14.54
N LEU A 139 -13.38 20.07 13.96
CA LEU A 139 -12.43 19.23 14.66
C LEU A 139 -11.12 19.97 14.94
N PRO A 140 -10.54 19.80 16.14
CA PRO A 140 -9.18 20.22 16.43
C PRO A 140 -8.17 19.25 15.81
N TYR A 141 -6.89 19.58 15.86
CA TYR A 141 -5.77 18.68 15.50
C TYR A 141 -5.71 18.29 14.02
N ARG A 142 -5.80 19.24 13.11
CA ARG A 142 -5.65 19.02 11.66
C ARG A 142 -4.33 18.34 11.26
N PHE A 143 -3.31 18.43 12.10
CA PHE A 143 -2.04 17.72 11.86
C PHE A 143 -2.20 16.20 11.77
N VAL A 144 -3.22 15.61 12.43
CA VAL A 144 -3.49 14.16 12.35
C VAL A 144 -3.83 13.76 10.92
N LEU A 145 -4.72 14.52 10.25
CA LEU A 145 -5.07 14.31 8.86
C LEU A 145 -3.83 14.42 7.95
N LYS A 146 -3.01 15.46 8.18
CA LYS A 146 -1.79 15.70 7.41
C LYS A 146 -0.72 14.62 7.63
N ALA A 147 -0.64 14.04 8.83
CA ALA A 147 0.30 12.99 9.19
C ALA A 147 0.06 11.68 8.40
N PHE A 148 -1.16 11.42 7.93
CA PHE A 148 -1.41 10.29 7.06
C PHE A 148 -0.65 10.38 5.74
N ILE A 149 -0.31 11.58 5.26
CA ILE A 149 0.44 11.75 4.00
C ILE A 149 1.83 11.11 4.10
N PRO A 150 2.74 11.52 5.00
CA PRO A 150 4.05 10.89 5.10
C PRO A 150 3.99 9.43 5.53
N VAL A 151 2.99 9.02 6.32
CA VAL A 151 2.81 7.62 6.73
C VAL A 151 2.41 6.75 5.53
N GLY A 152 1.38 7.14 4.78
CA GLY A 152 0.91 6.37 3.62
C GLY A 152 1.95 6.30 2.50
N PHE A 153 2.58 7.45 2.17
CA PHE A 153 3.67 7.47 1.19
C PHE A 153 4.95 6.77 1.70
N GLY A 154 5.18 6.73 3.02
CA GLY A 154 6.25 5.94 3.61
C GLY A 154 6.06 4.44 3.40
N LEU A 155 4.85 3.93 3.63
CA LEU A 155 4.49 2.53 3.34
C LEU A 155 4.61 2.22 1.84
N LEU A 156 4.08 3.11 0.99
CA LEU A 156 4.18 2.97 -0.46
C LEU A 156 5.64 2.96 -0.93
N PHE A 157 6.48 3.85 -0.39
CA PHE A 157 7.91 3.94 -0.71
C PHE A 157 8.65 2.65 -0.39
N VAL A 158 8.46 2.09 0.79
CA VAL A 158 9.10 0.83 1.19
C VAL A 158 8.61 -0.33 0.31
N GLN A 159 7.30 -0.39 0.03
CA GLN A 159 6.72 -1.40 -0.86
C GLN A 159 7.24 -1.26 -2.30
N ALA A 160 7.38 -0.03 -2.79
CA ALA A 160 7.93 0.24 -4.12
C ALA A 160 9.39 -0.17 -4.25
N ILE A 161 10.21 0.00 -3.21
CA ILE A 161 11.60 -0.51 -3.19
C ILE A 161 11.60 -2.04 -3.28
N ALA A 162 10.79 -2.73 -2.47
CA ALA A 162 10.70 -4.19 -2.51
C ALA A 162 10.30 -4.67 -3.92
N GLN A 163 9.30 -4.04 -4.54
CA GLN A 163 8.87 -4.38 -5.89
C GLN A 163 9.94 -4.08 -6.94
N ALA A 164 10.66 -2.96 -6.82
CA ALA A 164 11.76 -2.61 -7.72
C ALA A 164 12.88 -3.65 -7.67
N LEU A 165 13.23 -4.16 -6.49
CA LEU A 165 14.23 -5.20 -6.33
C LEU A 165 13.81 -6.53 -6.96
N ILE A 166 12.54 -6.91 -6.81
CA ILE A 166 11.98 -8.12 -7.44
C ILE A 166 12.06 -7.99 -8.97
N ASN A 167 11.54 -6.89 -9.51
CA ASN A 167 11.50 -6.65 -10.94
C ASN A 167 12.92 -6.54 -11.54
N PHE A 168 13.87 -5.94 -10.82
CA PHE A 168 15.26 -5.89 -11.24
C PHE A 168 15.88 -7.28 -11.39
N ARG A 169 15.62 -8.19 -10.43
CA ARG A 169 16.08 -9.58 -10.51
C ARG A 169 15.47 -10.31 -11.70
N GLN A 170 14.21 -10.08 -12.02
CA GLN A 170 13.56 -10.66 -13.20
C GLN A 170 14.17 -10.16 -14.51
N VAL A 171 14.46 -8.87 -14.63
CA VAL A 171 15.09 -8.28 -15.82
C VAL A 171 16.50 -8.83 -16.03
N THR A 172 17.27 -9.02 -14.96
CA THR A 172 18.66 -9.51 -15.03
C THR A 172 18.79 -11.02 -15.21
N GLY A 173 17.68 -11.76 -15.22
CA GLY A 173 17.69 -13.23 -15.37
C GLY A 173 18.19 -13.98 -14.13
N ALA A 174 18.49 -13.30 -13.04
CA ALA A 174 18.97 -13.92 -11.80
C ALA A 174 17.91 -14.84 -11.13
N ALA A 175 16.64 -14.67 -11.48
CA ALA A 175 15.54 -15.54 -11.00
C ALA A 175 15.57 -16.90 -11.73
N GLN A 176 15.86 -16.92 -13.04
CA GLN A 176 15.92 -18.15 -13.83
C GLN A 176 17.09 -19.03 -13.43
N THR A 177 18.27 -18.45 -13.15
CA THR A 177 19.43 -19.20 -12.68
C THR A 177 19.25 -19.88 -11.34
N ALA A 178 18.44 -19.29 -10.43
CA ALA A 178 18.13 -19.90 -9.14
C ALA A 178 17.13 -21.05 -9.28
N GLU A 179 16.16 -20.91 -10.17
CA GLU A 179 15.15 -21.95 -10.47
C GLU A 179 15.78 -23.13 -11.21
N ASP A 180 16.64 -22.87 -12.20
CA ASP A 180 17.39 -23.88 -12.93
C ASP A 180 18.37 -24.64 -12.02
N ALA A 181 19.01 -23.96 -11.06
CA ALA A 181 19.89 -24.60 -10.08
C ALA A 181 19.09 -25.47 -9.08
N GLY A 182 17.89 -25.05 -8.68
CA GLY A 182 16.99 -25.83 -7.84
C GLY A 182 16.46 -27.08 -8.54
N TYR A 183 16.13 -26.97 -9.82
CA TYR A 183 15.68 -28.09 -10.64
C TYR A 183 16.80 -29.13 -10.89
N ALA A 184 18.04 -28.66 -11.10
CA ALA A 184 19.22 -29.53 -11.28
C ALA A 184 19.55 -30.30 -9.99
N THR A 185 19.46 -29.68 -8.82
CA THR A 185 19.68 -30.36 -7.51
C THR A 185 18.59 -31.38 -7.18
N HIS A 186 17.34 -31.10 -7.56
CA HIS A 186 16.22 -32.03 -7.32
C HIS A 186 16.30 -33.26 -8.26
N LYS A 187 16.76 -33.04 -9.50
CA LYS A 187 16.92 -34.13 -10.48
C LYS A 187 18.04 -35.09 -10.10
N THR A 188 19.17 -34.57 -9.60
CA THR A 188 20.29 -35.40 -9.10
C THR A 188 19.95 -36.15 -7.81
N ALA A 189 19.02 -35.66 -6.98
CA ALA A 189 18.58 -36.32 -5.75
C ALA A 189 17.58 -37.46 -6.01
N THR A 190 16.88 -37.47 -7.17
CA THR A 190 15.93 -38.53 -7.57
C THR A 190 16.52 -39.61 -8.43
N GLU A 191 17.70 -39.40 -9.03
CA GLU A 191 18.44 -40.39 -9.78
C GLU A 191 19.50 -41.08 -8.90
N VAL A 192 19.11 -41.67 -7.76
CA VAL A 192 19.93 -42.66 -7.07
C VAL A 192 19.68 -44.00 -7.78
N PRO A 193 20.67 -44.61 -8.45
CA PRO A 193 20.51 -45.93 -9.05
C PRO A 193 20.22 -46.92 -7.93
N GLY A 194 19.05 -47.56 -7.99
CA GLY A 194 18.77 -48.70 -7.14
C GLY A 194 19.66 -49.85 -7.58
N GLU A 195 20.50 -50.33 -6.68
CA GLU A 195 21.08 -51.66 -6.71
C GLU A 195 20.04 -52.69 -6.25
#